data_9d4d6fa56dbf38258c44510e9ee97133
#
_entry.id   9d4d6fa56dbf38258c44510e9ee97133
#
_cell.length_a   1.000
_cell.length_b   1.000
_cell.length_c   1.000
_cell.angle_alpha   90.00
_cell.angle_beta   90.00
_cell.angle_gamma   90.00
#
_symmetry.space_group_name_H-M   'P 1'
#
loop_
_entity.id
_entity.type
_entity.pdbx_description
1 polymer ?
#
loop_
_entity_poly.entity_id
_entity_poly.type
_entity_poly.pdbx_seq_one_letter_code
_entity_poly.pdbx_strand_id
1 'polypeptide(L)'
;MKKLILSVFCSLLAACGAETAPRNTGVYMLLDTSGTYAEELVKAEQIIRYTLSRLDATDSFAVARIDTGSFSETDIIAKASFDDRPSAVNRQKREFAQQVADFVASADPSPYTDITGGLLQAVEFLNEKGTGHKTILIFSDLKEDLQAGYVRDIDVELAGFEVIALNVTKLRSDNMDPREYMGRLEEWQGRVEKTGGAWRVINDLDGLDGLL
;
A
#
# COMPACT_ATOMS: atom_id res chain seq x y z
N MET A 1 51.64 -34.07 18.74
CA MET A 1 51.38 -32.62 18.74
C MET A 1 50.94 -32.03 17.38
N LYS A 2 51.01 -32.76 16.25
CA LYS A 2 50.57 -32.23 14.92
C LYS A 2 49.09 -32.42 14.58
N LYS A 3 48.32 -33.17 15.39
CA LYS A 3 46.88 -33.40 15.14
C LYS A 3 45.91 -32.42 15.87
N LEU A 4 46.43 -31.62 16.81
CA LEU A 4 45.62 -30.69 17.60
C LEU A 4 45.46 -29.31 16.90
N ILE A 5 46.31 -28.95 15.95
CA ILE A 5 46.32 -27.66 15.24
C ILE A 5 45.32 -27.63 14.09
N LEU A 6 44.94 -28.78 13.53
CA LEU A 6 44.00 -28.84 12.40
C LEU A 6 42.53 -28.69 12.82
N SER A 7 42.19 -28.91 14.10
CA SER A 7 40.80 -28.81 14.58
C SER A 7 40.37 -27.39 14.93
N VAL A 8 41.29 -26.46 15.11
CA VAL A 8 40.98 -25.03 15.48
C VAL A 8 40.73 -24.19 14.24
N PHE A 9 41.17 -24.58 13.05
CA PHE A 9 41.05 -23.81 11.83
C PHE A 9 39.69 -23.93 11.11
N CYS A 10 38.89 -24.96 11.45
CA CYS A 10 37.55 -25.16 10.85
C CYS A 10 36.40 -24.41 11.56
N SER A 11 36.64 -23.80 12.74
CA SER A 11 35.59 -23.13 13.52
C SER A 11 35.40 -21.66 13.20
N LEU A 12 36.18 -21.07 12.28
CA LEU A 12 36.19 -19.64 11.98
C LEU A 12 35.42 -19.26 10.70
N LEU A 13 34.79 -20.22 10.02
CA LEU A 13 34.06 -19.95 8.77
C LEU A 13 32.52 -19.90 8.90
N ALA A 14 31.97 -19.92 10.12
CA ALA A 14 30.54 -19.83 10.36
C ALA A 14 30.07 -18.40 10.74
N ALA A 15 30.80 -17.36 10.39
CA ALA A 15 30.32 -15.99 10.37
C ALA A 15 29.64 -15.73 9.02
N CYS A 16 28.59 -16.47 8.68
CA CYS A 16 27.60 -15.99 7.71
C CYS A 16 26.99 -14.73 8.29
N GLY A 17 27.33 -13.57 7.70
CA GLY A 17 26.70 -12.31 8.06
C GLY A 17 25.20 -12.49 7.98
N ALA A 18 24.51 -12.32 9.11
CA ALA A 18 23.07 -12.12 9.07
C ALA A 18 22.86 -10.87 8.21
N GLU A 19 22.33 -11.03 7.00
CA GLU A 19 21.85 -9.90 6.21
C GLU A 19 20.86 -9.15 7.11
N THR A 20 21.26 -7.97 7.56
CA THR A 20 20.34 -7.10 8.29
C THR A 20 19.22 -6.74 7.34
N ALA A 21 17.99 -7.08 7.69
CA ALA A 21 16.83 -6.71 6.88
C ALA A 21 16.89 -5.21 6.54
N PRO A 22 16.55 -4.82 5.32
CA PRO A 22 16.48 -3.42 4.92
C PRO A 22 15.62 -2.64 5.92
N ARG A 23 16.02 -1.41 6.26
CA ARG A 23 15.29 -0.55 7.20
C ARG A 23 14.39 0.46 6.51
N ASN A 24 14.46 0.52 5.18
CA ASN A 24 13.65 1.42 4.38
C ASN A 24 12.19 0.98 4.34
N THR A 25 11.32 1.95 4.16
CA THR A 25 9.87 1.79 4.09
C THR A 25 9.40 1.83 2.64
N GLY A 26 8.52 0.91 2.29
CA GLY A 26 7.76 0.95 1.05
C GLY A 26 6.29 1.15 1.35
N VAL A 27 5.69 2.11 0.67
CA VAL A 27 4.25 2.38 0.77
C VAL A 27 3.62 2.27 -0.60
N TYR A 28 2.47 1.63 -0.67
CA TYR A 28 1.65 1.61 -1.87
C TYR A 28 0.23 2.00 -1.52
N MET A 29 -0.31 3.06 -2.13
CA MET A 29 -1.66 3.53 -1.86
C MET A 29 -2.59 3.23 -3.02
N LEU A 30 -3.66 2.50 -2.73
CA LEU A 30 -4.78 2.23 -3.62
C LEU A 30 -5.82 3.33 -3.44
N LEU A 31 -6.15 4.03 -4.52
CA LEU A 31 -7.05 5.17 -4.53
C LEU A 31 -8.33 4.82 -5.29
N ASP A 32 -9.43 4.75 -4.57
CA ASP A 32 -10.75 4.57 -5.15
C ASP A 32 -11.24 5.88 -5.76
N THR A 33 -11.66 5.82 -7.02
CA THR A 33 -12.24 6.94 -7.75
C THR A 33 -13.69 6.67 -8.16
N SER A 34 -14.33 5.65 -7.57
CA SER A 34 -15.73 5.34 -7.83
C SER A 34 -16.66 6.49 -7.45
N GLY A 35 -17.85 6.55 -8.06
CA GLY A 35 -18.70 7.72 -8.11
C GLY A 35 -19.01 8.42 -6.78
N THR A 36 -19.13 7.68 -5.67
CA THR A 36 -19.33 8.25 -4.33
C THR A 36 -18.03 8.68 -3.67
N TYR A 37 -16.89 8.13 -4.12
CA TYR A 37 -15.57 8.36 -3.52
C TYR A 37 -14.81 9.51 -4.17
N ALA A 38 -15.20 9.92 -5.38
CA ALA A 38 -14.60 11.06 -6.07
C ALA A 38 -14.62 12.36 -5.24
N GLU A 39 -15.65 12.54 -4.40
CA GLU A 39 -15.75 13.70 -3.50
C GLU A 39 -14.73 13.66 -2.33
N GLU A 40 -14.20 12.48 -2.02
CA GLU A 40 -13.23 12.25 -0.94
C GLU A 40 -11.76 12.41 -1.39
N LEU A 41 -11.50 12.60 -2.69
CA LEU A 41 -10.12 12.66 -3.24
C LEU A 41 -9.26 13.77 -2.63
N VAL A 42 -9.85 14.89 -2.21
CA VAL A 42 -9.13 15.96 -1.51
C VAL A 42 -8.56 15.45 -0.17
N LYS A 43 -9.32 14.61 0.52
CA LYS A 43 -8.86 13.99 1.77
C LYS A 43 -7.73 12.98 1.49
N ALA A 44 -7.85 12.20 0.41
CA ALA A 44 -6.78 11.31 -0.04
C ALA A 44 -5.48 12.08 -0.32
N GLU A 45 -5.56 13.23 -1.00
CA GLU A 45 -4.41 14.10 -1.25
C GLU A 45 -3.73 14.56 0.06
N GLN A 46 -4.51 14.90 1.08
CA GLN A 46 -3.96 15.28 2.40
C GLN A 46 -3.21 14.12 3.05
N ILE A 47 -3.76 12.90 3.00
CA ILE A 47 -3.12 11.68 3.50
C ILE A 47 -1.81 11.40 2.73
N ILE A 48 -1.82 11.53 1.41
CA ILE A 48 -0.63 11.35 0.57
C ILE A 48 0.45 12.38 0.94
N ARG A 49 0.11 13.64 1.13
CA ARG A 49 1.05 14.67 1.57
C ARG A 49 1.61 14.38 2.96
N TYR A 50 0.78 13.90 3.88
CA TYR A 50 1.24 13.45 5.19
C TYR A 50 2.22 12.27 5.05
N THR A 51 1.87 11.24 4.29
CA THR A 51 2.73 10.08 4.02
C THR A 51 4.09 10.52 3.46
N LEU A 52 4.09 11.38 2.43
CA LEU A 52 5.32 11.96 1.87
C LEU A 52 6.18 12.69 2.91
N SER A 53 5.56 13.33 3.91
CA SER A 53 6.30 14.03 4.96
C SER A 53 7.04 13.08 5.91
N ARG A 54 6.55 11.84 6.05
CA ARG A 54 7.10 10.81 6.95
C ARG A 54 8.16 9.93 6.30
N LEU A 55 8.15 9.83 4.97
CA LEU A 55 9.13 9.03 4.23
C LEU A 55 10.47 9.74 4.14
N ASP A 56 11.56 8.97 4.12
CA ASP A 56 12.93 9.45 4.08
C ASP A 56 13.66 9.01 2.78
N ALA A 57 14.97 9.29 2.73
CA ALA A 57 15.85 8.80 1.69
C ALA A 57 15.81 7.26 1.64
N THR A 58 15.87 6.69 0.44
CA THR A 58 15.79 5.25 0.14
C THR A 58 14.43 4.60 0.31
N ASP A 59 13.43 5.30 0.87
CA ASP A 59 12.05 4.82 0.90
C ASP A 59 11.43 4.83 -0.49
N SER A 60 10.32 4.11 -0.64
CA SER A 60 9.58 4.04 -1.90
C SER A 60 8.10 4.31 -1.67
N PHE A 61 7.49 5.06 -2.57
CA PHE A 61 6.06 5.33 -2.52
C PHE A 61 5.44 5.25 -3.92
N ALA A 62 4.27 4.62 -4.00
CA ALA A 62 3.44 4.66 -5.19
C ALA A 62 1.97 4.92 -4.82
N VAL A 63 1.25 5.59 -5.70
CA VAL A 63 -0.20 5.79 -5.63
C VAL A 63 -0.79 5.31 -6.94
N ALA A 64 -1.77 4.43 -6.90
CA ALA A 64 -2.47 3.93 -8.06
C ALA A 64 -3.98 4.01 -7.86
N ARG A 65 -4.72 4.24 -8.94
CA ARG A 65 -6.18 4.14 -8.97
C ARG A 65 -6.61 2.68 -9.10
N ILE A 66 -7.78 2.35 -8.58
CA ILE A 66 -8.36 1.00 -8.62
C ILE A 66 -9.70 0.96 -9.36
N ASP A 67 -9.85 1.82 -10.36
CA ASP A 67 -11.08 2.07 -11.10
C ASP A 67 -11.14 1.32 -12.45
N THR A 68 -10.15 0.49 -12.74
CA THR A 68 -10.09 -0.28 -13.98
C THR A 68 -10.16 -1.79 -13.69
N GLY A 69 -10.73 -2.55 -14.60
CA GLY A 69 -10.82 -4.01 -14.44
C GLY A 69 -9.50 -4.75 -14.72
N SER A 70 -8.41 -4.04 -15.00
CA SER A 70 -7.09 -4.63 -15.20
C SER A 70 -6.05 -3.80 -14.47
N PHE A 71 -5.37 -4.40 -13.50
CA PHE A 71 -4.22 -3.73 -12.90
C PHE A 71 -3.08 -3.63 -13.93
N SER A 72 -2.54 -2.44 -14.09
CA SER A 72 -1.45 -2.18 -15.02
C SER A 72 -0.62 -0.97 -14.59
N GLU A 73 0.56 -0.82 -15.18
CA GLU A 73 1.40 0.37 -14.96
C GLU A 73 0.69 1.69 -15.29
N THR A 74 -0.33 1.67 -16.16
CA THR A 74 -1.10 2.86 -16.53
C THR A 74 -2.04 3.35 -15.42
N ASP A 75 -2.29 2.52 -14.41
CA ASP A 75 -3.12 2.87 -13.26
C ASP A 75 -2.31 3.59 -12.18
N ILE A 76 -0.98 3.59 -12.28
CA ILE A 76 -0.10 4.30 -11.36
C ILE A 76 -0.15 5.80 -11.64
N ILE A 77 -0.65 6.57 -10.67
CA ILE A 77 -0.75 8.02 -10.71
C ILE A 77 0.62 8.67 -10.48
N ALA A 78 1.32 8.20 -9.47
CA ALA A 78 2.65 8.66 -9.11
C ALA A 78 3.45 7.53 -8.46
N LYS A 79 4.75 7.42 -8.76
CA LYS A 79 5.67 6.50 -8.09
C LYS A 79 7.07 7.10 -7.96
N ALA A 80 7.72 6.84 -6.82
CA ALA A 80 9.10 7.24 -6.57
C ALA A 80 9.81 6.22 -5.68
N SER A 81 11.10 5.98 -5.96
CA SER A 81 12.07 5.50 -4.98
C SER A 81 12.97 6.69 -4.69
N PHE A 82 12.99 7.12 -3.44
CA PHE A 82 13.68 8.35 -3.05
C PHE A 82 15.19 8.14 -3.07
N ASP A 83 15.89 9.12 -3.64
CA ASP A 83 17.35 9.15 -3.73
C ASP A 83 17.96 9.20 -2.31
N ASP A 84 19.22 8.85 -2.18
CA ASP A 84 19.97 8.95 -0.91
C ASP A 84 20.36 10.40 -0.55
N ARG A 85 20.30 11.33 -1.54
CA ARG A 85 20.66 12.74 -1.36
C ARG A 85 19.45 13.58 -0.96
N PRO A 86 19.46 14.28 0.20
CA PRO A 86 18.30 15.02 0.71
C PRO A 86 17.72 16.07 -0.26
N SER A 87 18.57 16.72 -1.06
CA SER A 87 18.11 17.70 -2.04
C SER A 87 17.31 17.07 -3.18
N ALA A 88 17.68 15.85 -3.61
CA ALA A 88 16.94 15.08 -4.60
C ALA A 88 15.62 14.58 -4.03
N VAL A 89 15.61 14.05 -2.81
CA VAL A 89 14.39 13.60 -2.10
C VAL A 89 13.34 14.71 -2.06
N ASN A 90 13.71 15.91 -1.64
CA ASN A 90 12.76 17.03 -1.55
C ASN A 90 12.19 17.43 -2.92
N ARG A 91 12.96 17.31 -4.00
CA ARG A 91 12.47 17.55 -5.35
C ARG A 91 11.50 16.43 -5.76
N GLN A 92 11.88 15.17 -5.58
CA GLN A 92 11.06 14.01 -5.90
C GLN A 92 9.72 14.04 -5.16
N LYS A 93 9.70 14.40 -3.87
CA LYS A 93 8.46 14.53 -3.09
C LYS A 93 7.55 15.63 -3.65
N ARG A 94 8.11 16.78 -4.09
CA ARG A 94 7.30 17.84 -4.72
C ARG A 94 6.73 17.42 -6.06
N GLU A 95 7.53 16.76 -6.90
CA GLU A 95 7.10 16.24 -8.20
C GLU A 95 5.98 15.19 -8.02
N PHE A 96 6.15 14.28 -7.06
CA PHE A 96 5.13 13.30 -6.70
C PHE A 96 3.82 13.96 -6.25
N ALA A 97 3.90 14.92 -5.31
CA ALA A 97 2.73 15.63 -4.81
C ALA A 97 2.02 16.41 -5.91
N GLN A 98 2.76 16.96 -6.90
CA GLN A 98 2.18 17.65 -8.04
C GLN A 98 1.43 16.68 -8.96
N GLN A 99 2.00 15.52 -9.27
CA GLN A 99 1.33 14.50 -10.09
C GLN A 99 0.00 14.06 -9.46
N VAL A 100 -0.02 13.87 -8.13
CA VAL A 100 -1.25 13.52 -7.41
C VAL A 100 -2.26 14.67 -7.46
N ALA A 101 -1.83 15.92 -7.23
CA ALA A 101 -2.72 17.08 -7.29
C ALA A 101 -3.33 17.28 -8.70
N ASP A 102 -2.53 17.10 -9.75
CA ASP A 102 -2.98 17.19 -11.14
C ASP A 102 -4.03 16.09 -11.44
N PHE A 103 -3.79 14.86 -10.95
CA PHE A 103 -4.76 13.78 -11.06
C PHE A 103 -6.07 14.10 -10.34
N VAL A 104 -6.01 14.50 -9.05
CA VAL A 104 -7.20 14.83 -8.24
C VAL A 104 -8.03 15.94 -8.89
N ALA A 105 -7.38 16.92 -9.51
CA ALA A 105 -8.05 18.03 -10.19
C ALA A 105 -8.77 17.61 -11.49
N SER A 106 -8.40 16.47 -12.09
CA SER A 106 -8.91 16.02 -13.39
C SER A 106 -9.55 14.62 -13.36
N ALA A 107 -9.66 14.00 -12.17
CA ALA A 107 -10.20 12.65 -12.04
C ALA A 107 -11.68 12.61 -12.38
N ASP A 108 -12.04 11.71 -13.29
CA ASP A 108 -13.42 11.38 -13.60
C ASP A 108 -13.89 10.20 -12.74
N PRO A 109 -15.13 10.22 -12.23
CA PRO A 109 -15.68 9.10 -11.47
C PRO A 109 -15.75 7.83 -12.30
N SER A 110 -15.32 6.72 -11.73
CA SER A 110 -15.46 5.38 -12.33
C SER A 110 -16.67 4.63 -11.80
N PRO A 111 -17.31 3.75 -12.61
CA PRO A 111 -18.30 2.81 -12.12
C PRO A 111 -17.69 1.56 -11.48
N TYR A 112 -16.38 1.37 -11.52
CA TYR A 112 -15.71 0.14 -11.09
C TYR A 112 -14.72 0.39 -9.96
N THR A 113 -14.51 -0.66 -9.14
CA THR A 113 -13.51 -0.70 -8.05
C THR A 113 -12.90 -2.10 -7.99
N ASP A 114 -11.59 -2.23 -8.31
CA ASP A 114 -10.82 -3.47 -8.30
C ASP A 114 -9.74 -3.44 -7.21
N ILE A 115 -10.14 -3.63 -5.96
CA ILE A 115 -9.21 -3.62 -4.82
C ILE A 115 -8.24 -4.80 -4.91
N THR A 116 -8.73 -5.98 -5.26
CA THR A 116 -7.91 -7.19 -5.37
C THR A 116 -6.83 -7.06 -6.45
N GLY A 117 -7.16 -6.49 -7.61
CA GLY A 117 -6.19 -6.19 -8.66
C GLY A 117 -5.15 -5.16 -8.19
N GLY A 118 -5.57 -4.13 -7.47
CA GLY A 118 -4.67 -3.15 -6.85
C GLY A 118 -3.73 -3.77 -5.82
N LEU A 119 -4.21 -4.70 -4.98
CA LEU A 119 -3.37 -5.43 -4.02
C LEU A 119 -2.28 -6.24 -4.71
N LEU A 120 -2.59 -6.91 -5.82
CA LEU A 120 -1.57 -7.65 -6.60
C LEU A 120 -0.47 -6.71 -7.09
N GLN A 121 -0.84 -5.56 -7.66
CA GLN A 121 0.12 -4.57 -8.13
C GLN A 121 0.97 -3.99 -6.98
N ALA A 122 0.34 -3.74 -5.81
CA ALA A 122 1.03 -3.26 -4.63
C ALA A 122 2.08 -4.27 -4.12
N VAL A 123 1.71 -5.55 -4.05
CA VAL A 123 2.61 -6.63 -3.64
C VAL A 123 3.79 -6.76 -4.60
N GLU A 124 3.54 -6.74 -5.92
CA GLU A 124 4.59 -6.80 -6.94
C GLU A 124 5.56 -5.63 -6.79
N PHE A 125 5.05 -4.39 -6.73
CA PHE A 125 5.87 -3.18 -6.58
C PHE A 125 6.73 -3.23 -5.31
N LEU A 126 6.12 -3.51 -4.15
CA LEU A 126 6.84 -3.49 -2.87
C LEU A 126 7.86 -4.62 -2.75
N ASN A 127 7.61 -5.77 -3.36
CA ASN A 127 8.59 -6.86 -3.45
C ASN A 127 9.74 -6.51 -4.39
N GLU A 128 9.46 -5.88 -5.54
CA GLU A 128 10.51 -5.41 -6.47
C GLU A 128 11.44 -4.38 -5.79
N LYS A 129 10.89 -3.46 -4.98
CA LYS A 129 11.69 -2.47 -4.26
C LYS A 129 12.49 -3.06 -3.10
N GLY A 130 12.17 -4.27 -2.65
CA GLY A 130 12.90 -4.96 -1.58
C GLY A 130 12.93 -4.19 -0.27
N THR A 131 11.87 -3.43 0.05
CA THR A 131 11.77 -2.64 1.28
C THR A 131 11.60 -3.51 2.51
N GLY A 132 12.15 -3.10 3.65
CA GLY A 132 12.08 -3.86 4.90
C GLY A 132 10.71 -3.77 5.57
N HIS A 133 10.06 -2.60 5.48
CA HIS A 133 8.69 -2.38 5.91
C HIS A 133 7.81 -2.18 4.68
N LYS A 134 6.71 -2.93 4.59
CA LYS A 134 5.81 -2.91 3.42
C LYS A 134 4.40 -2.58 3.88
N THR A 135 3.92 -1.40 3.52
CA THR A 135 2.60 -0.90 3.89
C THR A 135 1.74 -0.67 2.66
N ILE A 136 0.54 -1.24 2.65
CA ILE A 136 -0.47 -0.99 1.62
C ILE A 136 -1.60 -0.18 2.25
N LEU A 137 -1.89 0.98 1.68
CA LEU A 137 -2.97 1.86 2.08
C LEU A 137 -4.13 1.69 1.11
N ILE A 138 -5.34 1.41 1.61
CA ILE A 138 -6.54 1.29 0.79
C ILE A 138 -7.48 2.44 1.14
N PHE A 139 -7.57 3.43 0.25
CA PHE A 139 -8.49 4.55 0.40
C PHE A 139 -9.76 4.25 -0.41
N SER A 140 -10.75 3.62 0.23
CA SER A 140 -11.99 3.12 -0.39
C SER A 140 -13.06 2.84 0.66
N ASP A 141 -14.33 2.75 0.24
CA ASP A 141 -15.43 2.21 1.06
C ASP A 141 -15.39 0.66 1.19
N LEU A 142 -14.38 0.04 0.59
CA LEU A 142 -14.14 -1.41 0.57
C LEU A 142 -15.20 -2.22 -0.20
N LYS A 143 -16.02 -1.58 -1.00
CA LYS A 143 -16.95 -2.28 -1.90
C LYS A 143 -16.26 -2.52 -3.23
N GLU A 144 -15.95 -3.78 -3.51
CA GLU A 144 -15.43 -4.19 -4.81
C GLU A 144 -16.56 -4.29 -5.83
N ASP A 145 -16.39 -3.65 -7.00
CA ASP A 145 -17.34 -3.68 -8.12
C ASP A 145 -16.57 -3.85 -9.43
N LEU A 146 -16.47 -5.09 -9.89
CA LEU A 146 -15.68 -5.45 -11.04
C LEU A 146 -16.46 -5.29 -12.34
N GLN A 147 -15.76 -4.88 -13.40
CA GLN A 147 -16.32 -4.88 -14.74
C GLN A 147 -16.77 -6.31 -15.14
N ALA A 148 -17.89 -6.42 -15.84
CA ALA A 148 -18.41 -7.70 -16.31
C ALA A 148 -17.36 -8.50 -17.10
N GLY A 149 -17.16 -9.75 -16.71
CA GLY A 149 -16.15 -10.65 -17.30
C GLY A 149 -14.83 -10.75 -16.54
N TYR A 150 -14.61 -9.88 -15.54
CA TYR A 150 -13.48 -10.01 -14.63
C TYR A 150 -13.87 -10.76 -13.36
N VAL A 151 -13.01 -11.64 -12.90
CA VAL A 151 -13.16 -12.39 -11.65
C VAL A 151 -11.85 -12.26 -10.86
N ARG A 152 -11.96 -11.97 -9.57
CA ARG A 152 -10.84 -11.84 -8.64
C ARG A 152 -10.94 -12.85 -7.48
N ASP A 153 -11.24 -14.10 -7.81
CA ASP A 153 -11.25 -15.20 -6.83
C ASP A 153 -9.84 -15.76 -6.65
N ILE A 154 -8.96 -14.91 -6.13
CA ILE A 154 -7.56 -15.23 -5.87
C ILE A 154 -7.14 -14.72 -4.48
N ASP A 155 -6.39 -15.55 -3.76
CA ASP A 155 -5.73 -15.14 -2.52
C ASP A 155 -4.42 -14.39 -2.87
N VAL A 156 -4.29 -13.15 -2.41
CA VAL A 156 -3.07 -12.35 -2.55
C VAL A 156 -2.17 -12.65 -1.36
N GLU A 157 -0.95 -13.13 -1.59
CA GLU A 157 0.02 -13.41 -0.52
C GLU A 157 0.48 -12.11 0.16
N LEU A 158 0.15 -11.94 1.42
CA LEU A 158 0.39 -10.72 2.19
C LEU A 158 1.30 -10.92 3.41
N ALA A 159 2.01 -12.05 3.50
CA ALA A 159 2.96 -12.27 4.57
C ALA A 159 4.04 -11.18 4.60
N GLY A 160 4.19 -10.49 5.75
CA GLY A 160 5.12 -9.38 5.91
C GLY A 160 4.62 -8.02 5.39
N PHE A 161 3.35 -7.92 4.99
CA PHE A 161 2.69 -6.67 4.66
C PHE A 161 1.77 -6.19 5.77
N GLU A 162 1.72 -4.87 5.96
CA GLU A 162 0.66 -4.22 6.72
C GLU A 162 -0.32 -3.59 5.73
N VAL A 163 -1.61 -3.93 5.85
CA VAL A 163 -2.68 -3.38 5.04
C VAL A 163 -3.56 -2.49 5.91
N ILE A 164 -3.69 -1.22 5.54
CA ILE A 164 -4.43 -0.22 6.29
C ILE A 164 -5.55 0.33 5.44
N ALA A 165 -6.79 0.06 5.83
CA ALA A 165 -7.95 0.69 5.21
C ALA A 165 -8.14 2.10 5.77
N LEU A 166 -8.28 3.07 4.88
CA LEU A 166 -8.37 4.49 5.19
C LEU A 166 -9.72 5.05 4.80
N ASN A 167 -10.31 5.87 5.68
CA ASN A 167 -11.53 6.62 5.38
C ASN A 167 -12.66 5.74 4.84
N VAL A 168 -12.84 4.55 5.43
CA VAL A 168 -13.93 3.65 5.03
C VAL A 168 -15.26 4.29 5.37
N THR A 169 -15.93 4.84 4.36
CA THR A 169 -17.20 5.53 4.53
C THR A 169 -18.38 4.57 4.50
N LYS A 170 -19.46 4.97 5.16
CA LYS A 170 -20.73 4.26 5.06
C LYS A 170 -21.40 4.59 3.75
N LEU A 171 -21.84 3.55 3.04
CA LEU A 171 -22.70 3.69 1.86
C LEU A 171 -24.13 4.08 2.27
N ARG A 172 -24.93 4.57 1.32
CA ARG A 172 -26.34 4.83 1.57
C ARG A 172 -27.13 3.57 1.96
N SER A 173 -26.74 2.41 1.41
CA SER A 173 -27.30 1.10 1.78
C SER A 173 -27.06 0.77 3.26
N ASP A 174 -25.90 1.13 3.81
CA ASP A 174 -25.54 0.86 5.20
C ASP A 174 -26.44 1.61 6.21
N ASN A 175 -27.10 2.68 5.78
CA ASN A 175 -28.10 3.36 6.60
C ASN A 175 -29.38 2.52 6.76
N MET A 176 -29.64 1.60 5.84
CA MET A 176 -30.77 0.67 5.89
C MET A 176 -30.38 -0.61 6.64
N ASP A 177 -29.16 -1.10 6.43
CA ASP A 177 -28.59 -2.24 7.16
C ASP A 177 -27.12 -1.98 7.57
N PRO A 178 -26.89 -1.53 8.81
CA PRO A 178 -25.53 -1.28 9.31
C PRO A 178 -24.62 -2.52 9.32
N ARG A 179 -25.17 -3.73 9.19
CA ARG A 179 -24.38 -4.98 9.15
C ARG A 179 -23.59 -5.09 7.84
N GLU A 180 -24.06 -4.48 6.76
CA GLU A 180 -23.33 -4.46 5.48
C GLU A 180 -21.98 -3.77 5.62
N TYR A 181 -21.92 -2.65 6.33
CA TYR A 181 -20.67 -1.93 6.62
C TYR A 181 -19.68 -2.79 7.42
N MET A 182 -20.16 -3.39 8.52
CA MET A 182 -19.33 -4.25 9.35
C MET A 182 -18.90 -5.51 8.59
N GLY A 183 -19.78 -6.09 7.78
CA GLY A 183 -19.48 -7.24 6.95
C GLY A 183 -18.34 -6.99 5.96
N ARG A 184 -18.29 -5.81 5.32
CA ARG A 184 -17.19 -5.44 4.43
C ARG A 184 -15.84 -5.35 5.18
N LEU A 185 -15.84 -4.73 6.37
CA LEU A 185 -14.64 -4.64 7.20
C LEU A 185 -14.14 -6.03 7.63
N GLU A 186 -15.04 -6.89 8.10
CA GLU A 186 -14.72 -8.26 8.55
C GLU A 186 -14.26 -9.14 7.38
N GLU A 187 -14.86 -9.00 6.20
CA GLU A 187 -14.47 -9.72 4.99
C GLU A 187 -13.03 -9.39 4.59
N TRP A 188 -12.70 -8.09 4.48
CA TRP A 188 -11.34 -7.65 4.09
C TRP A 188 -10.31 -8.00 5.15
N GLN A 189 -10.64 -7.84 6.44
CA GLN A 189 -9.79 -8.31 7.52
C GLN A 189 -9.49 -9.80 7.38
N GLY A 190 -10.52 -10.63 7.20
CA GLY A 190 -10.37 -12.07 7.05
C GLY A 190 -9.53 -12.46 5.82
N ARG A 191 -9.69 -11.77 4.68
CA ARG A 191 -8.90 -12.00 3.46
C ARG A 191 -7.42 -11.67 3.69
N VAL A 192 -7.10 -10.54 4.32
CA VAL A 192 -5.72 -10.11 4.60
C VAL A 192 -5.06 -11.03 5.62
N GLU A 193 -5.71 -11.31 6.75
CA GLU A 193 -5.14 -12.13 7.81
C GLU A 193 -4.97 -13.60 7.39
N LYS A 194 -5.88 -14.13 6.57
CA LYS A 194 -5.78 -15.50 6.00
C LYS A 194 -4.49 -15.70 5.20
N THR A 195 -4.01 -14.65 4.55
CA THR A 195 -2.80 -14.69 3.72
C THR A 195 -1.56 -14.12 4.41
N GLY A 196 -1.61 -13.97 5.74
CA GLY A 196 -0.48 -13.64 6.59
C GLY A 196 -0.18 -12.14 6.72
N GLY A 197 -1.06 -11.26 6.22
CA GLY A 197 -0.95 -9.80 6.37
C GLY A 197 -1.45 -9.33 7.74
N ALA A 198 -0.98 -8.14 8.15
CA ALA A 198 -1.56 -7.41 9.28
C ALA A 198 -2.64 -6.45 8.75
N TRP A 199 -3.74 -6.30 9.51
CA TRP A 199 -4.86 -5.44 9.12
C TRP A 199 -5.13 -4.34 10.13
N ARG A 200 -5.34 -3.11 9.65
CA ARG A 200 -5.82 -1.97 10.44
C ARG A 200 -6.84 -1.14 9.68
N VAL A 201 -7.66 -0.39 10.43
CA VAL A 201 -8.59 0.59 9.88
C VAL A 201 -8.36 1.95 10.54
N ILE A 202 -8.22 3.01 9.75
CA ILE A 202 -8.09 4.39 10.21
C ILE A 202 -9.11 5.24 9.47
N ASN A 203 -10.16 5.68 10.18
CA ASN A 203 -11.24 6.48 9.62
C ASN A 203 -11.14 7.97 10.00
N ASP A 204 -10.22 8.32 10.88
CA ASP A 204 -9.98 9.67 11.36
C ASP A 204 -8.60 10.17 10.92
N LEU A 205 -8.53 11.39 10.40
CA LEU A 205 -7.24 12.01 10.06
C LEU A 205 -6.35 12.23 11.29
N ASP A 206 -6.94 12.37 12.49
CA ASP A 206 -6.19 12.48 13.74
C ASP A 206 -5.46 11.17 14.09
N GLY A 207 -5.89 10.03 13.52
CA GLY A 207 -5.23 8.73 13.67
C GLY A 207 -4.00 8.51 12.79
N LEU A 208 -3.65 9.46 11.93
CA LEU A 208 -2.53 9.32 10.99
C LEU A 208 -1.14 9.29 11.66
N ASP A 209 -1.00 9.78 12.90
CA ASP A 209 0.28 9.76 13.62
C ASP A 209 0.87 8.35 13.77
N GLY A 210 0.04 7.31 13.66
CA GLY A 210 0.45 5.91 13.66
C GLY A 210 0.43 5.24 12.29
N LEU A 211 0.43 6.00 11.19
CA LEU A 211 0.29 5.45 9.84
C LEU A 211 1.56 4.71 9.37
N LEU A 212 2.75 5.22 9.75
CA LEU A 212 4.06 4.65 9.38
C LEU A 212 4.99 4.62 10.60
#